data_ede72a6e1573519fc0840f5e9f506b30
#
_entry.id   ede72a6e1573519fc0840f5e9f506b30
#
_cell.length_a   1.000
_cell.length_b   1.000
_cell.length_c   1.000
_cell.angle_alpha   90.00
_cell.angle_beta   90.00
_cell.angle_gamma   90.00
#
_symmetry.space_group_name_H-M   'P 1'
#
loop_
_entity.id
_entity.type
_entity.pdbx_description
1 polymer ?
#
loop_
_entity_poly.entity_id
_entity_poly.type
_entity_poly.pdbx_seq_one_letter_code
_entity_poly.pdbx_strand_id
1 'polypeptide(L)'
;MRVEKLLPLILVGFLAACGKSEAPKSEASPPASQAPAAAAPAAAPAAPAADGGKGADLFKKTCAMCHQTGVAGAPKLGDKADWGPRIAQGQDTLYKHAIEGFNGAKGMMPPKGGNAALGDDEIKLIVDFMVGQAK
;
A
#
# COMPACT_ATOMS: atom_id res chain seq x y z
N MET A 1 22.45 -42.03 -26.87
CA MET A 1 21.51 -42.12 -28.02
C MET A 1 21.15 -40.70 -28.42
N ARG A 2 21.57 -40.35 -29.63
CA ARG A 2 21.30 -39.05 -30.27
C ARG A 2 19.87 -39.05 -30.77
N VAL A 3 19.14 -37.95 -30.55
CA VAL A 3 18.04 -37.56 -31.43
C VAL A 3 18.13 -36.02 -31.60
N GLU A 4 18.84 -35.68 -32.65
CA GLU A 4 18.68 -34.43 -33.38
C GLU A 4 17.35 -34.45 -34.14
N LYS A 5 16.99 -33.24 -34.57
CA LYS A 5 15.99 -32.87 -35.59
C LYS A 5 14.66 -32.41 -34.96
N LEU A 6 14.06 -31.31 -35.34
CA LEU A 6 14.13 -30.44 -36.55
C LEU A 6 13.50 -29.11 -36.22
N LEU A 7 14.12 -28.05 -36.65
CA LEU A 7 13.53 -26.72 -36.88
C LEU A 7 12.46 -26.83 -37.99
N PRO A 8 11.40 -26.06 -37.99
CA PRO A 8 11.14 -25.20 -39.13
C PRO A 8 10.95 -23.74 -38.76
N LEU A 9 11.75 -22.98 -39.45
CA LEU A 9 11.66 -21.59 -39.79
C LEU A 9 10.28 -21.30 -40.42
N ILE A 10 9.46 -20.46 -39.83
CA ILE A 10 8.34 -19.81 -40.54
C ILE A 10 8.55 -18.30 -40.45
N LEU A 11 9.10 -17.83 -41.53
CA LEU A 11 9.17 -16.44 -41.95
C LEU A 11 7.82 -16.07 -42.56
N VAL A 12 7.03 -15.23 -41.93
CA VAL A 12 5.92 -14.55 -42.60
C VAL A 12 5.99 -13.07 -42.26
N GLY A 13 6.50 -12.33 -43.20
CA GLY A 13 6.35 -10.90 -43.25
C GLY A 13 4.94 -10.54 -43.70
N PHE A 14 4.38 -9.51 -43.10
CA PHE A 14 3.29 -8.74 -43.72
C PHE A 14 3.26 -7.32 -43.19
N LEU A 15 3.60 -6.43 -44.09
CA LEU A 15 3.00 -5.22 -44.57
C LEU A 15 2.60 -4.13 -43.57
N ALA A 16 3.28 -3.02 -43.81
CA ALA A 16 2.93 -1.67 -43.44
C ALA A 16 1.50 -1.30 -43.84
N ALA A 17 0.74 -0.71 -42.96
CA ALA A 17 -0.39 0.14 -43.26
C ALA A 17 -0.23 1.46 -42.50
N CYS A 18 0.23 2.47 -43.21
CA CYS A 18 0.11 3.87 -42.81
C CYS A 18 -1.37 4.23 -42.75
N GLY A 19 -1.92 4.40 -41.59
CA GLY A 19 -3.20 5.02 -41.30
C GLY A 19 -2.97 6.37 -40.65
N LYS A 20 -2.90 7.40 -41.43
CA LYS A 20 -2.91 8.81 -41.05
C LYS A 20 -4.32 9.13 -40.58
N SER A 21 -4.52 9.28 -39.29
CA SER A 21 -5.78 9.78 -38.74
C SER A 21 -5.51 11.15 -38.10
N GLU A 22 -6.13 12.14 -38.77
CA GLU A 22 -6.10 13.53 -38.34
C GLU A 22 -6.72 13.70 -36.96
N ALA A 23 -6.06 14.48 -36.13
CA ALA A 23 -6.56 14.95 -34.86
C ALA A 23 -7.67 15.98 -35.06
N PRO A 24 -8.80 15.89 -34.39
CA PRO A 24 -9.68 17.04 -34.27
C PRO A 24 -9.08 18.01 -33.26
N LYS A 25 -8.83 19.20 -33.75
CA LYS A 25 -8.46 20.40 -33.02
C LYS A 25 -9.62 20.74 -32.09
N SER A 26 -9.48 20.51 -30.80
CA SER A 26 -10.45 21.00 -29.81
C SER A 26 -9.89 22.25 -29.16
N GLU A 27 -10.72 23.30 -29.28
CA GLU A 27 -10.46 24.65 -28.81
C GLU A 27 -10.06 24.73 -27.35
N ALA A 28 -9.14 25.61 -27.08
CA ALA A 28 -8.70 26.03 -25.77
C ALA A 28 -9.85 26.66 -24.98
N SER A 29 -10.28 25.99 -23.92
CA SER A 29 -10.98 26.66 -22.82
C SER A 29 -9.97 27.25 -21.86
N PRO A 30 -10.18 28.49 -21.38
CA PRO A 30 -9.23 29.15 -20.49
C PRO A 30 -9.19 28.42 -19.13
N PRO A 31 -8.03 28.39 -18.47
CA PRO A 31 -7.94 27.80 -17.15
C PRO A 31 -8.73 28.62 -16.14
N ALA A 32 -9.76 28.01 -15.59
CA ALA A 32 -10.41 28.54 -14.40
C ALA A 32 -9.36 28.51 -13.27
N SER A 33 -8.99 29.71 -12.83
CA SER A 33 -8.17 29.96 -11.67
C SER A 33 -8.84 29.30 -10.46
N GLN A 34 -8.42 28.10 -10.11
CA GLN A 34 -8.77 27.51 -8.82
C GLN A 34 -7.90 28.18 -7.78
N ALA A 35 -8.53 29.02 -6.99
CA ALA A 35 -7.94 29.50 -5.74
C ALA A 35 -7.47 28.30 -4.92
N PRO A 36 -6.29 28.40 -4.24
CA PRO A 36 -5.86 27.33 -3.37
C PRO A 36 -6.92 27.17 -2.27
N ALA A 37 -7.59 26.02 -2.28
CA ALA A 37 -8.40 25.60 -1.14
C ALA A 37 -7.47 25.58 0.07
N ALA A 38 -7.78 26.43 1.05
CA ALA A 38 -7.09 26.45 2.32
C ALA A 38 -7.05 25.03 2.85
N ALA A 39 -5.85 24.50 2.97
CA ALA A 39 -5.63 23.23 3.64
C ALA A 39 -6.23 23.36 5.04
N ALA A 40 -7.25 22.58 5.32
CA ALA A 40 -7.70 22.39 6.68
C ALA A 40 -6.50 21.98 7.53
N PRO A 41 -6.32 22.55 8.74
CA PRO A 41 -5.19 22.15 9.57
C PRO A 41 -5.24 20.64 9.74
N ALA A 42 -4.18 19.96 9.31
CA ALA A 42 -3.99 18.55 9.57
C ALA A 42 -4.20 18.35 11.07
N ALA A 43 -5.19 17.57 11.45
CA ALA A 43 -5.41 17.20 12.82
C ALA A 43 -4.07 16.69 13.38
N ALA A 44 -3.59 17.32 14.43
CA ALA A 44 -2.39 16.88 15.12
C ALA A 44 -2.53 15.38 15.38
N PRO A 45 -1.46 14.58 15.20
CA PRO A 45 -1.53 13.16 15.47
C PRO A 45 -2.03 12.97 16.90
N ALA A 46 -3.20 12.36 17.03
CA ALA A 46 -3.72 11.99 18.33
C ALA A 46 -2.62 11.22 19.06
N ALA A 47 -2.24 11.68 20.24
CA ALA A 47 -1.33 10.97 21.11
C ALA A 47 -1.86 9.54 21.24
N PRO A 48 -0.99 8.50 21.29
CA PRO A 48 -1.43 7.13 21.43
C PRO A 48 -2.36 7.06 22.64
N ALA A 49 -3.63 6.74 22.39
CA ALA A 49 -4.61 6.58 23.43
C ALA A 49 -4.08 5.55 24.43
N ALA A 50 -4.18 5.88 25.70
CA ALA A 50 -3.63 5.12 26.83
C ALA A 50 -4.38 3.80 27.09
N ASP A 51 -4.64 3.00 26.05
CA ASP A 51 -5.06 1.61 26.15
C ASP A 51 -3.85 0.66 26.20
N GLY A 52 -2.85 1.08 26.91
CA GLY A 52 -1.47 0.65 27.14
C GLY A 52 -1.12 -0.83 27.08
N GLY A 53 -2.05 -1.72 26.95
CA GLY A 53 -1.83 -3.16 26.85
C GLY A 53 -2.60 -3.83 25.73
N LYS A 54 -3.83 -3.38 25.46
CA LYS A 54 -4.74 -4.08 24.55
C LYS A 54 -4.20 -4.16 23.11
N GLY A 55 -3.67 -3.04 22.57
CA GLY A 55 -3.04 -3.02 21.25
C GLY A 55 -1.86 -3.98 21.14
N ALA A 56 -1.01 -4.00 22.16
CA ALA A 56 0.15 -4.92 22.25
C ALA A 56 -0.27 -6.39 22.31
N ASP A 57 -1.30 -6.70 23.07
CA ASP A 57 -1.78 -8.08 23.23
C ASP A 57 -2.47 -8.59 21.95
N LEU A 58 -3.26 -7.74 21.29
CA LEU A 58 -3.85 -8.03 20.01
C LEU A 58 -2.80 -8.18 18.90
N PHE A 59 -1.76 -7.33 18.93
CA PHE A 59 -0.61 -7.46 18.02
C PHE A 59 0.04 -8.82 18.14
N LYS A 60 0.36 -9.26 19.37
CA LYS A 60 1.00 -10.57 19.63
C LYS A 60 0.17 -11.73 19.07
N LYS A 61 -1.14 -11.64 19.17
CA LYS A 61 -2.05 -12.71 18.76
C LYS A 61 -2.25 -12.80 17.25
N THR A 62 -2.19 -11.69 16.52
CA THR A 62 -2.60 -11.64 15.12
C THR A 62 -1.49 -11.16 14.19
N CYS A 63 -0.82 -10.07 14.53
CA CYS A 63 0.05 -9.34 13.61
C CYS A 63 1.53 -9.73 13.74
N ALA A 64 1.94 -10.23 14.91
CA ALA A 64 3.32 -10.54 15.23
C ALA A 64 3.95 -11.59 14.30
N MET A 65 3.15 -12.53 13.79
CA MET A 65 3.63 -13.56 12.88
C MET A 65 4.40 -12.97 11.69
N CYS A 66 3.89 -11.89 11.12
CA CYS A 66 4.54 -11.22 9.99
C CYS A 66 5.39 -10.02 10.44
N HIS A 67 4.85 -9.16 11.31
CA HIS A 67 5.46 -7.88 11.63
C HIS A 67 6.56 -7.93 12.70
N GLN A 68 6.72 -9.03 13.41
CA GLN A 68 7.84 -9.19 14.34
C GLN A 68 9.14 -9.57 13.62
N THR A 69 9.03 -10.36 12.58
CA THR A 69 10.19 -10.91 11.85
C THR A 69 10.40 -10.30 10.47
N GLY A 70 9.39 -9.63 9.90
CA GLY A 70 9.45 -9.06 8.55
C GLY A 70 9.16 -10.07 7.45
N VAL A 71 8.48 -11.18 7.77
CA VAL A 71 8.10 -12.21 6.80
C VAL A 71 7.25 -11.59 5.68
N ALA A 72 7.41 -12.11 4.47
CA ALA A 72 6.68 -11.68 3.27
C ALA A 72 6.74 -10.16 3.00
N GLY A 73 7.83 -9.51 3.39
CA GLY A 73 8.03 -8.07 3.18
C GLY A 73 7.27 -7.16 4.14
N ALA A 74 6.69 -7.71 5.21
CA ALA A 74 6.03 -6.94 6.23
C ALA A 74 7.01 -6.00 6.95
N PRO A 75 6.66 -4.71 7.19
CA PRO A 75 7.51 -3.81 7.95
C PRO A 75 7.65 -4.32 9.39
N LYS A 76 8.89 -4.48 9.83
CA LYS A 76 9.18 -4.99 11.18
C LYS A 76 8.76 -4.00 12.25
N LEU A 77 8.23 -4.51 13.35
CA LEU A 77 7.93 -3.69 14.51
C LEU A 77 9.18 -2.95 14.99
N GLY A 78 9.09 -1.64 15.20
CA GLY A 78 10.19 -0.81 15.68
C GLY A 78 11.23 -0.41 14.62
N ASP A 79 11.12 -0.86 13.39
CA ASP A 79 12.01 -0.44 12.30
C ASP A 79 11.65 0.95 11.80
N LYS A 80 12.33 1.96 12.36
CA LYS A 80 12.08 3.38 12.04
C LYS A 80 12.29 3.70 10.55
N ALA A 81 13.23 3.05 9.89
CA ALA A 81 13.53 3.29 8.48
C ALA A 81 12.39 2.82 7.58
N ASP A 82 11.81 1.67 7.89
CA ASP A 82 10.68 1.09 7.14
C ASP A 82 9.36 1.80 7.49
N TRP A 83 9.18 2.22 8.75
CA TRP A 83 7.96 2.86 9.22
C TRP A 83 7.89 4.36 8.92
N GLY A 84 9.01 5.07 8.88
CA GLY A 84 9.04 6.51 8.66
C GLY A 84 8.23 6.97 7.45
N PRO A 85 8.49 6.44 6.25
CA PRO A 85 7.72 6.79 5.05
C PRO A 85 6.23 6.40 5.12
N ARG A 86 5.89 5.37 5.89
CA ARG A 86 4.50 4.95 6.11
C ARG A 86 3.77 5.89 7.04
N ILE A 87 4.39 6.24 8.16
CA ILE A 87 3.84 7.20 9.14
C ILE A 87 3.61 8.57 8.49
N ALA A 88 4.49 8.98 7.58
CA ALA A 88 4.34 10.23 6.83
C ALA A 88 3.09 10.28 5.94
N GLN A 89 2.47 9.15 5.61
CA GLN A 89 1.22 9.09 4.85
C GLN A 89 -0.01 9.45 5.70
N GLY A 90 0.15 9.55 7.01
CA GLY A 90 -0.90 9.83 7.97
C GLY A 90 -1.56 8.59 8.57
N GLN A 91 -2.09 8.77 9.77
CA GLN A 91 -2.65 7.69 10.59
C GLN A 91 -3.84 6.99 9.91
N ASP A 92 -4.74 7.79 9.32
CA ASP A 92 -5.94 7.25 8.63
C ASP A 92 -5.59 6.33 7.47
N THR A 93 -4.50 6.65 6.73
CA THR A 93 -4.00 5.79 5.65
C THR A 93 -3.51 4.45 6.20
N LEU A 94 -2.82 4.48 7.35
CA LEU A 94 -2.34 3.26 8.00
C LEU A 94 -3.51 2.39 8.49
N TYR A 95 -4.53 2.98 9.07
CA TYR A 95 -5.74 2.27 9.47
C TYR A 95 -6.42 1.63 8.28
N LYS A 96 -6.63 2.39 7.20
CA LYS A 96 -7.22 1.87 5.98
C LYS A 96 -6.46 0.67 5.43
N HIS A 97 -5.13 0.77 5.31
CA HIS A 97 -4.30 -0.33 4.83
C HIS A 97 -4.39 -1.57 5.72
N ALA A 98 -4.49 -1.39 7.02
CA ALA A 98 -4.62 -2.53 7.93
C ALA A 98 -6.00 -3.17 7.91
N ILE A 99 -7.08 -2.39 7.73
CA ILE A 99 -8.46 -2.86 7.68
C ILE A 99 -8.78 -3.52 6.34
N GLU A 100 -8.45 -2.83 5.23
CA GLU A 100 -8.81 -3.25 3.87
C GLU A 100 -7.77 -4.17 3.22
N GLY A 101 -6.57 -4.25 3.82
CA GLY A 101 -5.41 -4.89 3.22
C GLY A 101 -4.60 -3.93 2.35
N PHE A 102 -3.39 -4.33 2.00
CA PHE A 102 -2.47 -3.50 1.22
C PHE A 102 -1.57 -4.33 0.32
N ASN A 103 -1.51 -3.96 -0.95
CA ASN A 103 -0.54 -4.50 -1.91
C ASN A 103 0.61 -3.52 -2.07
N GLY A 104 1.74 -3.83 -1.46
CA GLY A 104 2.95 -3.01 -1.52
C GLY A 104 4.03 -3.62 -2.42
N ALA A 105 5.05 -2.82 -2.74
CA ALA A 105 6.19 -3.28 -3.54
C ALA A 105 6.99 -4.42 -2.86
N LYS A 106 6.94 -4.53 -1.55
CA LYS A 106 7.66 -5.55 -0.77
C LYS A 106 6.82 -6.79 -0.47
N GLY A 107 5.51 -6.75 -0.69
CA GLY A 107 4.60 -7.84 -0.39
C GLY A 107 3.16 -7.39 -0.17
N MET A 108 2.30 -8.34 0.12
CA MET A 108 0.88 -8.12 0.34
C MET A 108 0.52 -8.33 1.81
N MET A 109 -0.24 -7.40 2.37
CA MET A 109 -0.90 -7.55 3.66
C MET A 109 -2.38 -7.88 3.44
N PRO A 110 -2.88 -9.02 3.92
CA PRO A 110 -4.30 -9.33 3.80
C PRO A 110 -5.15 -8.40 4.70
N PRO A 111 -6.43 -8.19 4.38
CA PRO A 111 -7.35 -7.43 5.23
C PRO A 111 -7.31 -7.92 6.67
N LYS A 112 -7.19 -6.98 7.62
CA LYS A 112 -7.13 -7.26 9.06
C LYS A 112 -6.05 -8.28 9.47
N GLY A 113 -4.96 -8.36 8.70
CA GLY A 113 -3.92 -9.35 8.92
C GLY A 113 -4.37 -10.80 8.73
N GLY A 114 -5.48 -11.02 8.00
CA GLY A 114 -6.10 -12.33 7.79
C GLY A 114 -7.07 -12.75 8.89
N ASN A 115 -7.31 -11.92 9.90
CA ASN A 115 -8.26 -12.20 10.99
C ASN A 115 -9.54 -11.36 10.86
N ALA A 116 -10.51 -11.87 10.12
CA ALA A 116 -11.79 -11.18 9.89
C ALA A 116 -12.64 -10.96 11.17
N ALA A 117 -12.33 -11.64 12.25
CA ALA A 117 -13.06 -11.50 13.52
C ALA A 117 -12.69 -10.22 14.29
N LEU A 118 -11.57 -9.57 13.94
CA LEU A 118 -11.18 -8.32 14.59
C LEU A 118 -12.08 -7.17 14.14
N GLY A 119 -12.54 -6.37 15.10
CA GLY A 119 -13.22 -5.11 14.85
C GLY A 119 -12.26 -4.05 14.33
N ASP A 120 -12.77 -3.06 13.58
CA ASP A 120 -11.94 -2.00 13.03
C ASP A 120 -11.27 -1.17 14.13
N ASP A 121 -11.92 -0.96 15.27
CA ASP A 121 -11.34 -0.26 16.41
C ASP A 121 -10.19 -1.05 17.04
N GLU A 122 -10.26 -2.37 17.06
CA GLU A 122 -9.16 -3.22 17.52
C GLU A 122 -7.97 -3.15 16.57
N ILE A 123 -8.22 -3.09 15.25
CA ILE A 123 -7.16 -2.86 14.26
C ILE A 123 -6.50 -1.51 14.49
N LYS A 124 -7.27 -0.44 14.75
CA LYS A 124 -6.70 0.88 15.05
C LYS A 124 -5.79 0.84 16.28
N LEU A 125 -6.22 0.19 17.37
CA LEU A 125 -5.37 0.03 18.56
C LEU A 125 -4.06 -0.70 18.26
N ILE A 126 -4.10 -1.72 17.41
CA ILE A 126 -2.89 -2.43 16.98
C ILE A 126 -1.97 -1.50 16.18
N VAL A 127 -2.52 -0.75 15.21
CA VAL A 127 -1.74 0.19 14.39
C VAL A 127 -1.11 1.26 15.26
N ASP A 128 -1.86 1.83 16.21
CA ASP A 128 -1.36 2.84 17.15
C ASP A 128 -0.19 2.31 17.98
N PHE A 129 -0.31 1.10 18.49
CA PHE A 129 0.77 0.42 19.16
C PHE A 129 2.01 0.28 18.28
N MET A 130 1.84 -0.21 17.03
CA MET A 130 2.95 -0.42 16.10
C MET A 130 3.64 0.89 15.72
N VAL A 131 2.88 1.94 15.44
CA VAL A 131 3.39 3.29 15.15
C VAL A 131 4.14 3.85 16.35
N GLY A 132 3.63 3.65 17.57
CA GLY A 132 4.29 4.06 18.80
C GLY A 132 5.66 3.42 19.01
N GLN A 133 5.85 2.17 18.57
CA GLN A 133 7.14 1.48 18.64
C GLN A 133 8.16 1.98 17.61
N ALA A 134 7.71 2.65 16.58
CA ALA A 134 8.54 3.09 15.43
C ALA A 134 8.85 4.60 15.42
N LYS A 135 8.42 5.35 16.42
CA LYS A 135 8.70 6.80 16.60
C LYS A 135 10.01 7.08 17.31
#